data_a20b6e5d74992c473c651ee633231bac
#
_entry.id   a20b6e5d74992c473c651ee633231bac
#
_cell.length_a   1.000
_cell.length_b   1.000
_cell.length_c   1.000
_cell.angle_alpha   90.00
_cell.angle_beta   90.00
_cell.angle_gamma   90.00
#
_symmetry.space_group_name_H-M   'P 1'
#
loop_
_entity.id
_entity.type
_entity.pdbx_description
1 polymer ?
#
loop_
_entity_poly.entity_id
_entity_poly.type
_entity_poly.pdbx_seq_one_letter_code
_entity_poly.pdbx_strand_id
1 'polypeptide(L)'
;MRVPRPLLSFRGLLLVLALVIGEAQAHSPWSQYQVYRQEHLLIMSTRVDQPTYEYSLLLIDAINEVLPEASARPARAKDWVRVHSLFKTKQIPLVLLSSENANGLISGSGPFAGESAVNAVVLYRFGDLILLAQPDFPEGHAWLVTDAIIRQQSSLPGAVDPTVMLGQDNLHQGSRSALQGKPLNP
;
A
#
# COMPACT_ATOMS: atom_id res chain seq x y z
N MET A 1 -22.65 -0.55 71.70
CA MET A 1 -22.57 0.16 70.33
C MET A 1 -22.31 -0.88 69.27
N ARG A 2 -23.28 -1.19 68.42
CA ARG A 2 -23.12 -2.09 67.24
C ARG A 2 -22.92 -1.25 66.01
N VAL A 3 -21.78 -1.42 65.41
CA VAL A 3 -21.43 -0.76 64.09
C VAL A 3 -22.14 -1.54 62.98
N PRO A 4 -22.95 -0.90 62.14
CA PRO A 4 -23.58 -1.59 60.98
C PRO A 4 -22.52 -1.89 59.91
N ARG A 5 -22.44 -3.16 59.51
CA ARG A 5 -21.65 -3.60 58.35
C ARG A 5 -22.38 -3.18 57.08
N PRO A 6 -21.73 -2.48 56.13
CA PRO A 6 -22.36 -2.21 54.85
C PRO A 6 -22.46 -3.49 54.02
N LEU A 7 -23.67 -3.97 53.81
CA LEU A 7 -23.97 -4.99 52.79
C LEU A 7 -23.75 -4.37 51.42
N LEU A 8 -22.57 -4.58 50.86
CA LEU A 8 -22.39 -4.34 49.40
C LEU A 8 -23.42 -5.23 48.69
N SER A 9 -24.42 -4.59 48.10
CA SER A 9 -25.47 -5.32 47.41
C SER A 9 -24.86 -6.07 46.25
N PHE A 10 -25.23 -7.33 46.07
CA PHE A 10 -24.81 -8.23 44.99
C PHE A 10 -24.96 -7.56 43.59
N ARG A 11 -25.87 -6.58 43.46
CA ARG A 11 -26.07 -5.75 42.28
C ARG A 11 -24.90 -4.78 42.03
N GLY A 12 -24.28 -4.25 43.07
CA GLY A 12 -23.08 -3.37 42.90
C GLY A 12 -21.86 -4.16 42.45
N LEU A 13 -21.68 -5.38 42.91
CA LEU A 13 -20.59 -6.27 42.48
C LEU A 13 -20.74 -6.70 41.01
N LEU A 14 -21.97 -6.98 40.54
CA LEU A 14 -22.26 -7.31 39.15
C LEU A 14 -22.02 -6.14 38.23
N LEU A 15 -22.31 -4.90 38.65
CA LEU A 15 -22.07 -3.70 37.84
C LEU A 15 -20.58 -3.39 37.68
N VAL A 16 -19.78 -3.59 38.74
CA VAL A 16 -18.32 -3.43 38.67
C VAL A 16 -17.69 -4.53 37.80
N LEU A 17 -18.18 -5.76 37.88
CA LEU A 17 -17.70 -6.87 37.05
C LEU A 17 -18.02 -6.64 35.54
N ALA A 18 -19.19 -6.07 35.22
CA ALA A 18 -19.58 -5.74 33.87
C ALA A 18 -18.72 -4.61 33.24
N LEU A 19 -18.28 -3.64 34.07
CA LEU A 19 -17.38 -2.56 33.64
C LEU A 19 -15.96 -3.07 33.35
N VAL A 20 -15.48 -4.10 34.04
CA VAL A 20 -14.13 -4.67 33.82
C VAL A 20 -14.10 -5.57 32.59
N ILE A 21 -15.21 -6.18 32.19
CA ILE A 21 -15.26 -7.03 30.97
C ILE A 21 -15.33 -6.21 29.67
N GLY A 22 -15.75 -4.93 29.73
CA GLY A 22 -15.87 -4.05 28.58
C GLY A 22 -14.53 -3.62 27.94
N GLU A 23 -13.41 -3.76 28.64
CA GLU A 23 -12.08 -3.30 28.16
C GLU A 23 -11.22 -4.41 27.51
N ALA A 24 -11.68 -5.65 27.47
CA ALA A 24 -10.90 -6.78 26.95
C ALA A 24 -10.99 -6.96 25.42
N GLN A 25 -11.60 -6.03 24.69
CA GLN A 25 -11.66 -6.06 23.21
C GLN A 25 -10.50 -5.34 22.52
N ALA A 26 -9.55 -4.80 23.26
CA ALA A 26 -8.37 -4.17 22.69
C ALA A 26 -7.36 -5.23 22.24
N HIS A 27 -7.04 -5.22 20.97
CA HIS A 27 -5.89 -5.86 20.35
C HIS A 27 -6.07 -7.31 19.89
N SER A 28 -6.95 -7.52 18.91
CA SER A 28 -6.72 -8.67 18.05
C SER A 28 -5.46 -8.40 17.21
N PRO A 29 -4.53 -9.36 17.07
CA PRO A 29 -3.35 -9.18 16.21
C PRO A 29 -3.71 -8.72 14.78
N TRP A 30 -4.90 -9.04 14.30
CA TRP A 30 -5.42 -8.64 13.00
C TRP A 30 -5.76 -7.15 12.88
N SER A 31 -6.20 -6.49 13.96
CA SER A 31 -6.48 -5.05 13.94
C SER A 31 -5.21 -4.22 13.79
N GLN A 32 -4.09 -4.65 14.36
CA GLN A 32 -2.79 -3.99 14.21
C GLN A 32 -2.31 -3.99 12.75
N TYR A 33 -2.54 -5.08 12.00
CA TYR A 33 -2.21 -5.12 10.58
C TYR A 33 -3.09 -4.19 9.73
N GLN A 34 -4.36 -4.02 10.08
CA GLN A 34 -5.24 -3.08 9.39
C GLN A 34 -4.79 -1.64 9.62
N VAL A 35 -4.54 -1.25 10.87
CA VAL A 35 -4.03 0.08 11.22
C VAL A 35 -2.69 0.35 10.53
N TYR A 36 -1.74 -0.59 10.59
CA TYR A 36 -0.45 -0.45 9.91
C TYR A 36 -0.60 -0.18 8.42
N ARG A 37 -1.53 -0.87 7.74
CA ARG A 37 -1.79 -0.67 6.31
C ARG A 37 -2.48 0.66 6.00
N GLN A 38 -3.23 1.22 6.93
CA GLN A 38 -3.88 2.52 6.79
C GLN A 38 -2.93 3.68 7.04
N GLU A 39 -1.94 3.48 7.92
CA GLU A 39 -0.98 4.52 8.31
C GLU A 39 0.26 4.58 7.40
N HIS A 40 0.46 3.60 6.52
CA HIS A 40 1.66 3.49 5.70
C HIS A 40 1.34 3.24 4.24
N LEU A 41 2.02 3.95 3.37
CA LEU A 41 2.02 3.62 1.94
C LEU A 41 2.87 2.37 1.72
N LEU A 42 2.23 1.24 1.49
CA LEU A 42 2.91 -0.02 1.25
C LEU A 42 3.20 -0.24 -0.23
N ILE A 43 4.47 -0.43 -0.57
CA ILE A 43 4.93 -0.80 -1.91
C ILE A 43 5.42 -2.24 -1.87
N MET A 44 4.67 -3.13 -2.51
CA MET A 44 5.04 -4.54 -2.57
C MET A 44 6.05 -4.80 -3.68
N SER A 45 7.00 -5.67 -3.38
CA SER A 45 7.98 -6.20 -4.32
C SER A 45 8.37 -7.62 -3.92
N THR A 46 9.18 -8.29 -4.73
CA THR A 46 9.61 -9.66 -4.43
C THR A 46 11.03 -9.92 -4.91
N ARG A 47 11.80 -10.73 -4.17
CA ARG A 47 13.16 -11.13 -4.58
C ARG A 47 13.21 -12.15 -5.71
N VAL A 48 12.07 -12.76 -6.04
CA VAL A 48 11.99 -13.67 -7.19
C VAL A 48 11.86 -12.91 -8.51
N ASP A 49 11.62 -11.58 -8.47
CA ASP A 49 11.60 -10.65 -9.61
C ASP A 49 12.72 -9.63 -9.44
N GLN A 50 13.93 -9.99 -9.82
CA GLN A 50 15.11 -9.11 -9.71
C GLN A 50 15.06 -7.99 -10.75
N PRO A 51 15.41 -6.73 -10.41
CA PRO A 51 15.86 -6.23 -9.11
C PRO A 51 14.75 -5.49 -8.32
N THR A 52 13.48 -5.91 -8.42
CA THR A 52 12.33 -5.12 -7.92
C THR A 52 12.39 -4.84 -6.42
N TYR A 53 12.91 -5.79 -5.62
CA TYR A 53 13.01 -5.57 -4.17
C TYR A 53 14.01 -4.46 -3.82
N GLU A 54 15.21 -4.53 -4.36
CA GLU A 54 16.25 -3.53 -4.16
C GLU A 54 15.84 -2.17 -4.67
N TYR A 55 15.20 -2.13 -5.84
CA TYR A 55 14.67 -0.89 -6.40
C TYR A 55 13.53 -0.31 -5.56
N SER A 56 12.69 -1.16 -4.99
CA SER A 56 11.59 -0.68 -4.12
C SER A 56 12.11 0.07 -2.89
N LEU A 57 13.28 -0.27 -2.37
CA LEU A 57 13.89 0.46 -1.25
C LEU A 57 14.31 1.87 -1.68
N LEU A 58 14.96 2.00 -2.84
CA LEU A 58 15.32 3.32 -3.41
C LEU A 58 14.07 4.18 -3.64
N LEU A 59 13.03 3.59 -4.20
CA LEU A 59 11.77 4.27 -4.47
C LEU A 59 11.10 4.76 -3.18
N ILE A 60 11.10 3.94 -2.13
CA ILE A 60 10.54 4.28 -0.82
C ILE A 60 11.31 5.42 -0.18
N ASP A 61 12.63 5.40 -0.22
CA ASP A 61 13.48 6.47 0.31
C ASP A 61 13.21 7.77 -0.44
N ALA A 62 13.14 7.74 -1.77
CA ALA A 62 12.82 8.90 -2.61
C ALA A 62 11.42 9.48 -2.31
N ILE A 63 10.42 8.62 -2.13
CA ILE A 63 9.06 9.07 -1.76
C ILE A 63 9.06 9.70 -0.38
N ASN A 64 9.67 9.08 0.63
CA ASN A 64 9.70 9.58 2.00
C ASN A 64 10.46 10.91 2.14
N GLU A 65 11.43 11.18 1.26
CA GLU A 65 12.16 12.46 1.25
C GLU A 65 11.24 13.63 0.87
N VAL A 66 10.31 13.43 -0.05
CA VAL A 66 9.39 14.47 -0.56
C VAL A 66 8.06 14.46 0.18
N LEU A 67 7.60 13.27 0.58
CA LEU A 67 6.27 13.00 1.15
C LEU A 67 6.41 12.16 2.43
N PRO A 68 7.03 12.70 3.50
CA PRO A 68 7.27 11.95 4.74
C PRO A 68 5.97 11.47 5.42
N GLU A 69 4.87 12.18 5.23
CA GLU A 69 3.55 11.81 5.76
C GLU A 69 2.99 10.52 5.16
N ALA A 70 3.45 10.12 3.95
CA ALA A 70 3.08 8.84 3.38
C ALA A 70 3.65 7.67 4.18
N SER A 71 4.69 7.90 4.98
CA SER A 71 5.37 6.88 5.79
C SER A 71 5.60 5.59 4.99
N ALA A 72 6.09 5.76 3.75
CA ALA A 72 6.21 4.65 2.79
C ALA A 72 7.07 3.51 3.36
N ARG A 73 6.65 2.26 3.16
CA ARG A 73 7.31 1.05 3.69
C ARG A 73 7.34 -0.08 2.67
N PRO A 74 8.39 -0.90 2.67
CA PRO A 74 8.44 -2.07 1.80
C PRO A 74 7.51 -3.18 2.31
N ALA A 75 6.76 -3.77 1.39
CA ALA A 75 6.01 -5.00 1.61
C ALA A 75 6.62 -6.11 0.75
N ARG A 76 7.36 -7.04 1.36
CA ARG A 76 8.04 -8.10 0.64
C ARG A 76 7.16 -9.35 0.53
N ALA A 77 6.79 -9.72 -0.69
CA ALA A 77 6.21 -11.02 -0.98
C ALA A 77 7.31 -12.08 -1.14
N LYS A 78 7.08 -13.29 -0.62
CA LYS A 78 8.06 -14.39 -0.70
C LYS A 78 8.04 -15.08 -2.07
N ASP A 79 6.89 -15.08 -2.76
CA ASP A 79 6.63 -15.77 -4.01
C ASP A 79 5.51 -15.10 -4.81
N TRP A 80 5.28 -15.59 -6.04
CA TRP A 80 4.27 -15.07 -6.97
C TRP A 80 2.83 -15.24 -6.48
N VAL A 81 2.53 -16.36 -5.81
CA VAL A 81 1.20 -16.63 -5.23
C VAL A 81 0.87 -15.56 -4.19
N ARG A 82 1.87 -15.17 -3.39
CA ARG A 82 1.70 -14.12 -2.39
C ARG A 82 1.55 -12.75 -3.02
N VAL A 83 2.31 -12.44 -4.09
CA VAL A 83 2.12 -11.21 -4.88
C VAL A 83 0.69 -11.11 -5.37
N HIS A 84 0.23 -12.13 -6.09
CA HIS A 84 -1.12 -12.18 -6.64
C HIS A 84 -2.19 -12.04 -5.56
N SER A 85 -2.12 -12.88 -4.51
CA SER A 85 -3.12 -12.89 -3.43
C SER A 85 -3.25 -11.55 -2.72
N LEU A 86 -2.12 -10.92 -2.32
CA LEU A 86 -2.15 -9.65 -1.59
C LEU A 86 -2.68 -8.50 -2.45
N PHE A 87 -2.29 -8.48 -3.73
CA PHE A 87 -2.73 -7.44 -4.64
C PHE A 87 -4.19 -7.64 -5.04
N LYS A 88 -4.60 -8.84 -5.45
CA LYS A 88 -5.97 -9.17 -5.82
C LYS A 88 -6.99 -8.89 -4.72
N THR A 89 -6.62 -9.19 -3.46
CA THR A 89 -7.50 -8.96 -2.29
C THR A 89 -7.40 -7.53 -1.76
N LYS A 90 -6.73 -6.62 -2.48
CA LYS A 90 -6.56 -5.20 -2.13
C LYS A 90 -5.92 -4.98 -0.75
N GLN A 91 -5.12 -5.94 -0.28
CA GLN A 91 -4.41 -5.81 0.97
C GLN A 91 -3.19 -4.90 0.86
N ILE A 92 -2.63 -4.76 -0.33
CA ILE A 92 -1.51 -3.86 -0.66
C ILE A 92 -1.93 -3.00 -1.85
N PRO A 93 -1.79 -1.66 -1.75
CA PRO A 93 -2.25 -0.75 -2.79
C PRO A 93 -1.33 -0.69 -4.01
N LEU A 94 -0.02 -0.85 -3.81
CA LEU A 94 1.00 -0.69 -4.85
C LEU A 94 1.89 -1.93 -4.96
N VAL A 95 2.29 -2.26 -6.19
CA VAL A 95 3.27 -3.31 -6.47
C VAL A 95 4.26 -2.88 -7.55
N LEU A 96 5.55 -3.11 -7.30
CA LEU A 96 6.63 -2.91 -8.26
C LEU A 96 7.06 -4.26 -8.83
N LEU A 97 6.96 -4.41 -10.14
CA LEU A 97 7.32 -5.61 -10.89
C LEU A 97 8.12 -5.26 -12.15
N SER A 98 8.84 -6.24 -12.71
CA SER A 98 9.33 -6.13 -14.07
C SER A 98 8.16 -6.04 -15.06
N SER A 99 8.37 -5.43 -16.23
CA SER A 99 7.33 -5.25 -17.24
C SER A 99 6.69 -6.57 -17.67
N GLU A 100 7.49 -7.61 -17.81
CA GLU A 100 7.01 -8.96 -18.13
C GLU A 100 6.05 -9.49 -17.05
N ASN A 101 6.48 -9.41 -15.78
CA ASN A 101 5.70 -9.93 -14.67
C ASN A 101 4.49 -9.05 -14.32
N ALA A 102 4.58 -7.74 -14.55
CA ALA A 102 3.43 -6.83 -14.46
C ALA A 102 2.33 -7.21 -15.47
N ASN A 103 2.72 -7.46 -16.72
CA ASN A 103 1.81 -7.94 -17.76
C ASN A 103 1.25 -9.33 -17.41
N GLY A 104 2.11 -10.21 -16.87
CA GLY A 104 1.70 -11.54 -16.38
C GLY A 104 0.65 -11.46 -15.28
N LEU A 105 0.81 -10.57 -14.31
CA LEU A 105 -0.15 -10.35 -13.22
C LEU A 105 -1.51 -9.88 -13.77
N ILE A 106 -1.49 -8.93 -14.71
CA ILE A 106 -2.71 -8.36 -15.31
C ILE A 106 -3.44 -9.40 -16.16
N SER A 107 -2.72 -10.24 -16.90
CA SER A 107 -3.32 -11.20 -17.84
C SER A 107 -3.55 -12.60 -17.26
N GLY A 108 -3.01 -12.90 -16.07
CA GLY A 108 -3.03 -14.28 -15.52
C GLY A 108 -2.10 -15.22 -16.27
N SER A 109 -0.93 -14.72 -16.72
CA SER A 109 0.04 -15.50 -17.50
C SER A 109 1.43 -15.53 -16.84
N GLY A 110 2.39 -16.21 -17.47
CA GLY A 110 3.75 -16.35 -16.95
C GLY A 110 3.74 -16.99 -15.55
N PRO A 111 4.41 -16.37 -14.56
CA PRO A 111 4.45 -16.90 -13.19
C PRO A 111 3.10 -16.88 -12.48
N PHE A 112 2.08 -16.23 -13.08
CA PHE A 112 0.70 -16.17 -12.58
C PHE A 112 -0.24 -17.09 -13.37
N ALA A 113 0.28 -17.99 -14.21
CA ALA A 113 -0.51 -18.95 -14.95
C ALA A 113 -1.30 -19.86 -13.98
N GLY A 114 -2.62 -19.96 -14.19
CA GLY A 114 -3.54 -20.65 -13.29
C GLY A 114 -4.21 -19.76 -12.24
N GLU A 115 -3.71 -18.54 -12.06
CA GLU A 115 -4.36 -17.52 -11.26
C GLU A 115 -5.32 -16.67 -12.14
N SER A 116 -6.31 -16.06 -11.52
CA SER A 116 -7.19 -15.15 -12.26
C SER A 116 -6.48 -13.83 -12.57
N ALA A 117 -6.75 -13.26 -13.73
CA ALA A 117 -6.31 -11.91 -14.09
C ALA A 117 -6.65 -10.88 -13.01
N VAL A 118 -5.78 -9.89 -12.85
CA VAL A 118 -5.94 -8.82 -11.85
C VAL A 118 -6.06 -7.48 -12.58
N ASN A 119 -7.09 -6.70 -12.22
CA ASN A 119 -7.17 -5.34 -12.73
C ASN A 119 -6.17 -4.45 -11.98
N ALA A 120 -5.34 -3.74 -12.73
CA ALA A 120 -4.32 -2.84 -12.21
C ALA A 120 -4.12 -1.66 -13.16
N VAL A 121 -3.65 -0.53 -12.65
CA VAL A 121 -3.32 0.67 -13.42
C VAL A 121 -1.86 1.06 -13.18
N VAL A 122 -1.23 1.68 -14.17
CA VAL A 122 0.16 2.12 -14.08
C VAL A 122 0.24 3.44 -13.33
N LEU A 123 1.12 3.54 -12.32
CA LEU A 123 1.50 4.80 -11.71
C LEU A 123 2.73 5.41 -12.39
N TYR A 124 3.80 4.61 -12.55
CA TYR A 124 5.06 5.07 -13.14
C TYR A 124 5.89 3.90 -13.69
N ARG A 125 6.91 4.24 -14.52
CA ARG A 125 7.88 3.28 -15.07
C ARG A 125 9.31 3.70 -14.81
N PHE A 126 10.17 2.68 -14.62
CA PHE A 126 11.60 2.85 -14.37
C PHE A 126 12.38 1.84 -15.24
N GLY A 127 12.68 2.22 -16.47
CA GLY A 127 13.21 1.28 -17.44
C GLY A 127 12.26 0.11 -17.67
N ASP A 128 12.70 -1.08 -17.27
CA ASP A 128 11.90 -2.31 -17.35
C ASP A 128 11.04 -2.60 -16.10
N LEU A 129 11.02 -1.69 -15.14
CA LEU A 129 10.18 -1.84 -13.95
C LEU A 129 8.91 -1.00 -14.06
N ILE A 130 7.79 -1.53 -13.58
CA ILE A 130 6.48 -0.86 -13.56
C ILE A 130 5.95 -0.83 -12.13
N LEU A 131 5.61 0.37 -11.66
CA LEU A 131 4.83 0.57 -10.45
C LEU A 131 3.35 0.54 -10.82
N LEU A 132 2.67 -0.52 -10.38
CA LEU A 132 1.23 -0.70 -10.54
C LEU A 132 0.48 -0.30 -9.28
N ALA A 133 -0.72 0.21 -9.46
CA ALA A 133 -1.67 0.50 -8.39
C ALA A 133 -2.97 -0.27 -8.56
N GLN A 134 -3.70 -0.42 -7.45
CA GLN A 134 -5.11 -0.81 -7.49
C GLN A 134 -5.91 0.22 -8.29
N PRO A 135 -6.94 -0.18 -9.06
CA PRO A 135 -7.76 0.77 -9.83
C PRO A 135 -8.51 1.80 -8.98
N ASP A 136 -8.79 1.46 -7.73
CA ASP A 136 -9.44 2.32 -6.74
C ASP A 136 -8.45 3.01 -5.78
N PHE A 137 -7.15 2.99 -6.09
CA PHE A 137 -6.17 3.79 -5.36
C PHE A 137 -6.53 5.28 -5.49
N PRO A 138 -6.61 6.06 -4.40
CA PRO A 138 -7.13 7.43 -4.46
C PRO A 138 -6.33 8.33 -5.41
N GLU A 139 -7.03 9.11 -6.23
CA GLU A 139 -6.39 9.99 -7.23
C GLU A 139 -5.40 10.98 -6.61
N GLY A 140 -5.77 11.56 -5.44
CA GLY A 140 -4.90 12.46 -4.70
C GLY A 140 -3.60 11.77 -4.24
N HIS A 141 -3.69 10.53 -3.75
CA HIS A 141 -2.51 9.77 -3.35
C HIS A 141 -1.64 9.38 -4.56
N ALA A 142 -2.26 8.98 -5.67
CA ALA A 142 -1.55 8.70 -6.92
C ALA A 142 -0.84 9.95 -7.45
N TRP A 143 -1.48 11.11 -7.35
CA TRP A 143 -0.89 12.40 -7.70
C TRP A 143 0.36 12.68 -6.84
N LEU A 144 0.23 12.61 -5.52
CA LEU A 144 1.32 12.88 -4.57
C LEU A 144 2.51 11.93 -4.77
N VAL A 145 2.26 10.64 -4.91
CA VAL A 145 3.32 9.64 -5.18
C VAL A 145 4.03 9.93 -6.50
N THR A 146 3.27 10.26 -7.55
CA THR A 146 3.85 10.56 -8.87
C THR A 146 4.64 11.87 -8.85
N ASP A 147 4.16 12.91 -8.17
CA ASP A 147 4.89 14.18 -7.99
C ASP A 147 6.21 13.95 -7.23
N ALA A 148 6.19 13.14 -6.16
CA ALA A 148 7.40 12.77 -5.43
C ALA A 148 8.41 12.05 -6.34
N ILE A 149 7.97 11.12 -7.18
CA ILE A 149 8.82 10.43 -8.16
C ILE A 149 9.42 11.43 -9.15
N ILE A 150 8.63 12.35 -9.69
CA ILE A 150 9.10 13.38 -10.64
C ILE A 150 10.17 14.25 -9.99
N ARG A 151 9.98 14.71 -8.77
CA ARG A 151 10.95 15.54 -8.03
C ARG A 151 12.24 14.79 -7.72
N GLN A 152 12.17 13.48 -7.52
CA GLN A 152 13.31 12.62 -7.23
C GLN A 152 13.81 11.82 -8.45
N GLN A 153 13.42 12.23 -9.67
CA GLN A 153 13.72 11.49 -10.89
C GLN A 153 15.22 11.24 -11.06
N SER A 154 16.07 12.19 -10.69
CA SER A 154 17.53 12.07 -10.81
C SER A 154 18.14 11.00 -9.88
N SER A 155 17.47 10.68 -8.78
CA SER A 155 17.91 9.65 -7.80
C SER A 155 17.32 8.27 -8.11
N LEU A 156 16.42 8.17 -9.09
CA LEU A 156 15.71 6.94 -9.46
C LEU A 156 16.19 6.44 -10.85
N PRO A 157 17.13 5.50 -10.90
CA PRO A 157 17.69 4.99 -12.16
C PRO A 157 16.60 4.48 -13.11
N GLY A 158 16.63 4.94 -14.36
CA GLY A 158 15.65 4.52 -15.37
C GLY A 158 14.26 5.14 -15.24
N ALA A 159 14.06 6.11 -14.33
CA ALA A 159 12.80 6.83 -14.25
C ALA A 159 12.47 7.47 -15.61
N VAL A 160 11.34 7.09 -16.17
CA VAL A 160 10.92 7.51 -17.51
C VAL A 160 10.53 8.98 -17.49
N ASP A 161 10.90 9.72 -18.55
CA ASP A 161 10.54 11.13 -18.69
C ASP A 161 9.02 11.33 -18.58
N PRO A 162 8.55 12.35 -17.82
CA PRO A 162 7.13 12.64 -17.66
C PRO A 162 6.35 12.77 -18.95
N THR A 163 6.96 13.35 -20.01
CA THR A 163 6.30 13.51 -21.31
C THR A 163 6.09 12.17 -22.02
N VAL A 164 7.04 11.25 -21.88
CA VAL A 164 6.92 9.87 -22.40
C VAL A 164 5.90 9.07 -21.59
N MET A 165 5.87 9.26 -20.28
CA MET A 165 4.88 8.61 -19.40
C MET A 165 3.43 8.96 -19.76
N LEU A 166 3.17 10.16 -20.25
CA LEU A 166 1.81 10.57 -20.68
C LEU A 166 1.24 9.71 -21.82
N GLY A 167 2.11 9.09 -22.63
CA GLY A 167 1.74 8.13 -23.68
C GLY A 167 1.50 6.71 -23.16
N GLN A 168 1.67 6.44 -21.85
CA GLN A 168 1.47 5.12 -21.29
C GLN A 168 -0.02 4.76 -21.25
N ASP A 169 -0.34 3.59 -21.80
CA ASP A 169 -1.67 3.00 -21.70
C ASP A 169 -1.99 2.65 -20.24
N ASN A 170 -3.27 2.72 -19.89
CA ASN A 170 -3.76 2.37 -18.56
C ASN A 170 -3.08 3.15 -17.40
N LEU A 171 -2.67 4.41 -17.69
CA LEU A 171 -2.08 5.30 -16.68
C LEU A 171 -3.14 5.77 -15.68
N HIS A 172 -2.81 5.72 -14.37
CA HIS A 172 -3.69 6.19 -13.31
C HIS A 172 -4.02 7.69 -13.48
N GLN A 173 -5.29 8.09 -13.24
CA GLN A 173 -5.73 9.46 -13.48
C GLN A 173 -4.99 10.49 -12.62
N GLY A 174 -4.75 10.20 -11.35
CA GLY A 174 -3.93 11.06 -10.47
C GLY A 174 -2.50 11.21 -10.99
N SER A 175 -1.87 10.11 -11.45
CA SER A 175 -0.54 10.17 -12.07
C SER A 175 -0.54 11.01 -13.34
N ARG A 176 -1.55 10.85 -14.20
CA ARG A 176 -1.71 11.66 -15.41
C ARG A 176 -1.78 13.15 -15.09
N SER A 177 -2.54 13.52 -14.05
CA SER A 177 -2.66 14.92 -13.60
C SER A 177 -1.34 15.48 -13.08
N ALA A 178 -0.58 14.73 -12.28
CA ALA A 178 0.74 15.12 -11.81
C ALA A 178 1.74 15.30 -12.97
N LEU A 179 1.79 14.36 -13.90
CA LEU A 179 2.66 14.42 -15.09
C LEU A 179 2.34 15.62 -16.00
N GLN A 180 1.10 16.08 -16.01
CA GLN A 180 0.68 17.29 -16.73
C GLN A 180 0.95 18.59 -15.95
N GLY A 181 1.52 18.52 -14.75
CA GLY A 181 1.73 19.67 -13.88
C GLY A 181 0.43 20.32 -13.37
N LYS A 182 -0.69 19.60 -13.41
CA LYS A 182 -1.94 20.08 -12.85
C LYS A 182 -1.88 20.08 -11.33
N PRO A 183 -2.45 21.09 -10.64
CA PRO A 183 -2.48 21.10 -9.20
C PRO A 183 -3.28 19.92 -8.65
N LEU A 184 -2.93 19.48 -7.44
CA LEU A 184 -3.73 18.52 -6.70
C LEU A 184 -5.11 19.13 -6.43
N ASN A 185 -6.15 18.47 -6.93
CA ASN A 185 -7.51 18.82 -6.53
C ASN A 185 -7.79 18.22 -5.15
N PRO A 186 -8.19 19.04 -4.16
CA PRO A 186 -8.50 18.58 -2.82
C PRO A 186 -9.68 17.63 -2.76
#